data_2d3940dd5734fcbcd92dbab984452ded
#
_entry.id   2d3940dd5734fcbcd92dbab984452ded
#
_cell.length_a   1.000
_cell.length_b   1.000
_cell.length_c   1.000
_cell.angle_alpha   90.00
_cell.angle_beta   90.00
_cell.angle_gamma   90.00
#
_symmetry.space_group_name_H-M   'P 1'
#
loop_
_entity.id
_entity.type
_entity.pdbx_description
1 polymer ?
#
loop_
_entity_poly.entity_id
_entity_poly.type
_entity_poly.pdbx_seq_one_letter_code
_entity_poly.pdbx_strand_id
1 'polypeptide(L)'
;MAKKKTPGFRWAVPDELEIPPDKLRARLDFYHQAVVLSIYDQEVSSTRVVSAMDVAHALANDLAFGTGLLPPGTIWWRNTRGGPIYAIYVEPKIWKVALELDIKSAPRRFNLPMPGLIFLCSPGKAPWVYAVKKKPARETDDIFNAPLCNIHESGLSCAGTHKYPTRVADTVQSFFTSFFTASANLKNRSQLYPNNIVRLWESLDNKKKFPVADLVRIGNLKDLMNMEM
;
A
#
# COMPACT_ATOMS: atom_id res chain seq x y z
N MET A 1 12.81 5.81 -32.98
CA MET A 1 11.74 6.56 -32.26
C MET A 1 10.74 5.58 -31.71
N ALA A 2 10.76 5.35 -30.41
CA ALA A 2 9.83 4.44 -29.75
C ALA A 2 8.48 5.13 -29.52
N LYS A 3 7.40 4.59 -30.08
CA LYS A 3 6.04 5.07 -29.85
C LYS A 3 5.67 4.85 -28.37
N LYS A 4 5.53 5.95 -27.61
CA LYS A 4 4.91 5.93 -26.28
C LYS A 4 3.49 5.35 -26.40
N LYS A 5 3.25 4.17 -25.81
CA LYS A 5 1.91 3.62 -25.67
C LYS A 5 1.12 4.50 -24.69
N THR A 6 0.10 5.18 -25.18
CA THR A 6 -0.89 5.88 -24.36
C THR A 6 -1.60 4.83 -23.49
N PRO A 7 -1.73 5.02 -22.16
CA PRO A 7 -2.46 4.08 -21.33
C PRO A 7 -3.93 4.11 -21.72
N GLY A 8 -4.42 2.99 -22.24
CA GLY A 8 -5.83 2.82 -22.59
C GLY A 8 -6.70 2.78 -21.34
N PHE A 9 -7.72 3.59 -21.31
CA PHE A 9 -8.83 3.51 -20.34
C PHE A 9 -9.53 2.18 -20.53
N ARG A 10 -9.49 1.28 -19.55
CA ARG A 10 -10.34 0.08 -19.52
C ARG A 10 -11.33 0.21 -18.38
N TRP A 11 -12.56 0.49 -18.71
CA TRP A 11 -13.68 0.28 -17.81
C TRP A 11 -14.03 -1.21 -17.87
N ALA A 12 -14.03 -1.89 -16.72
CA ALA A 12 -14.67 -3.20 -16.64
C ALA A 12 -16.17 -2.95 -16.53
N VAL A 13 -16.85 -3.02 -17.65
CA VAL A 13 -18.33 -3.07 -17.68
C VAL A 13 -18.69 -4.52 -17.40
N PRO A 14 -19.64 -4.83 -16.48
CA PRO A 14 -20.19 -6.17 -16.36
C PRO A 14 -20.79 -6.61 -17.70
N ASP A 15 -20.53 -7.85 -18.11
CA ASP A 15 -20.94 -8.39 -19.41
C ASP A 15 -22.48 -8.47 -19.60
N GLU A 16 -23.28 -8.12 -18.60
CA GLU A 16 -24.75 -8.28 -18.59
C GLU A 16 -25.51 -7.03 -18.13
N LEU A 17 -25.07 -5.82 -18.54
CA LEU A 17 -25.92 -4.64 -18.38
C LEU A 17 -26.70 -4.37 -19.69
N GLU A 18 -27.76 -5.13 -19.93
CA GLU A 18 -28.82 -4.74 -20.88
C GLU A 18 -29.58 -3.54 -20.32
N ILE A 19 -29.08 -2.33 -20.54
CA ILE A 19 -29.84 -1.10 -20.27
C ILE A 19 -30.68 -0.84 -21.53
N PRO A 20 -32.02 -0.89 -21.45
CA PRO A 20 -32.87 -0.54 -22.58
C PRO A 20 -32.53 0.87 -23.07
N PRO A 21 -32.36 1.07 -24.41
CA PRO A 21 -31.97 2.37 -24.97
C PRO A 21 -32.88 3.53 -24.60
N ASP A 22 -34.17 3.24 -24.37
CA ASP A 22 -35.21 4.19 -23.96
C ASP A 22 -35.03 4.75 -22.52
N LYS A 23 -34.16 4.14 -21.72
CA LYS A 23 -33.85 4.57 -20.37
C LYS A 23 -32.52 5.34 -20.25
N LEU A 24 -31.79 5.49 -21.36
CA LEU A 24 -30.56 6.27 -21.36
C LEU A 24 -30.83 7.75 -21.09
N ARG A 25 -30.32 8.30 -20.00
CA ARG A 25 -30.50 9.70 -19.63
C ARG A 25 -29.34 10.58 -20.04
N ALA A 26 -28.12 10.03 -20.04
CA ALA A 26 -26.91 10.75 -20.42
C ALA A 26 -25.85 9.79 -20.95
N ARG A 27 -25.01 10.30 -21.84
CA ARG A 27 -23.86 9.60 -22.40
C ARG A 27 -22.63 10.49 -22.37
N LEU A 28 -21.48 9.94 -21.97
CA LEU A 28 -20.18 10.60 -22.03
C LEU A 28 -19.29 9.89 -23.04
N ASP A 29 -18.88 10.61 -24.05
CA ASP A 29 -17.92 10.15 -25.05
C ASP A 29 -16.56 10.78 -24.80
N PHE A 30 -15.52 9.96 -24.56
CA PHE A 30 -14.16 10.41 -24.28
C PHE A 30 -13.33 10.39 -25.56
N TYR A 31 -12.93 11.56 -26.03
CA TYR A 31 -12.01 11.74 -27.13
C TYR A 31 -10.60 12.08 -26.61
N HIS A 32 -9.63 12.10 -27.50
CA HIS A 32 -8.22 12.37 -27.10
C HIS A 32 -8.06 13.73 -26.40
N GLN A 33 -8.82 14.73 -26.79
CA GLN A 33 -8.67 16.13 -26.29
C GLN A 33 -9.98 16.71 -25.73
N ALA A 34 -11.07 15.95 -25.68
CA ALA A 34 -12.36 16.44 -25.27
C ALA A 34 -13.24 15.32 -24.66
N VAL A 35 -14.13 15.71 -23.76
CA VAL A 35 -15.22 14.87 -23.29
C VAL A 35 -16.52 15.49 -23.80
N VAL A 36 -17.37 14.71 -24.43
CA VAL A 36 -18.67 15.16 -24.96
C VAL A 36 -19.77 14.54 -24.11
N LEU A 37 -20.59 15.38 -23.51
CA LEU A 37 -21.79 14.99 -22.77
C LEU A 37 -23.02 15.14 -23.70
N SER A 38 -23.72 14.05 -23.93
CA SER A 38 -25.03 14.01 -24.59
C SER A 38 -26.11 13.72 -23.53
N ILE A 39 -27.11 14.60 -23.43
CA ILE A 39 -28.27 14.42 -22.53
C ILE A 39 -29.48 14.01 -23.37
N TYR A 40 -30.20 13.03 -22.86
CA TYR A 40 -31.38 12.48 -23.52
C TYR A 40 -32.62 12.74 -22.66
N ASP A 41 -33.63 13.38 -23.26
CA ASP A 41 -34.96 13.51 -22.68
C ASP A 41 -35.96 13.08 -23.75
N GLN A 42 -36.25 11.76 -23.78
CA GLN A 42 -37.00 10.98 -24.80
C GLN A 42 -36.37 10.99 -26.19
N GLU A 43 -35.74 12.09 -26.61
CA GLU A 43 -34.89 12.21 -27.82
C GLU A 43 -33.61 12.95 -27.44
N VAL A 44 -32.57 12.87 -28.28
CA VAL A 44 -31.30 13.61 -27.98
C VAL A 44 -31.63 15.10 -27.90
N SER A 45 -31.58 15.66 -26.72
CA SER A 45 -31.98 17.04 -26.49
C SER A 45 -30.81 18.00 -26.52
N SER A 46 -29.60 17.60 -26.09
CA SER A 46 -28.44 18.46 -26.12
C SER A 46 -27.11 17.70 -26.09
N THR A 47 -26.13 18.23 -26.82
CA THR A 47 -24.74 17.73 -26.82
C THR A 47 -23.81 18.89 -26.57
N ARG A 48 -22.86 18.75 -25.64
CA ARG A 48 -21.89 19.79 -25.30
C ARG A 48 -20.53 19.21 -24.94
N VAL A 49 -19.48 19.97 -25.24
CA VAL A 49 -18.13 19.66 -24.73
C VAL A 49 -18.06 20.05 -23.26
N VAL A 50 -17.56 19.13 -22.44
CA VAL A 50 -17.36 19.34 -21.01
C VAL A 50 -15.91 19.11 -20.65
N SER A 51 -15.45 19.76 -19.58
CA SER A 51 -14.14 19.51 -19.02
C SER A 51 -14.07 18.13 -18.36
N ALA A 52 -12.95 17.41 -18.57
CA ALA A 52 -12.71 16.16 -17.85
C ALA A 52 -12.71 16.35 -16.31
N MET A 53 -12.32 17.54 -15.85
CA MET A 53 -12.36 17.92 -14.43
C MET A 53 -13.80 18.10 -13.93
N ASP A 54 -14.69 18.73 -14.73
CA ASP A 54 -16.10 18.89 -14.36
C ASP A 54 -16.80 17.54 -14.26
N VAL A 55 -16.49 16.62 -15.19
CA VAL A 55 -16.99 15.23 -15.12
C VAL A 55 -16.48 14.54 -13.86
N ALA A 56 -15.19 14.65 -13.57
CA ALA A 56 -14.61 14.07 -12.36
C ALA A 56 -15.24 14.65 -11.08
N HIS A 57 -15.46 15.97 -11.03
CA HIS A 57 -16.11 16.62 -9.89
C HIS A 57 -17.58 16.20 -9.75
N ALA A 58 -18.34 16.12 -10.86
CA ALA A 58 -19.73 15.67 -10.83
C ALA A 58 -19.82 14.23 -10.31
N LEU A 59 -19.01 13.32 -10.85
CA LEU A 59 -18.95 11.94 -10.37
C LEU A 59 -18.50 11.85 -8.91
N ALA A 60 -17.54 12.69 -8.48
CA ALA A 60 -17.08 12.72 -7.10
C ALA A 60 -18.16 13.23 -6.12
N ASN A 61 -19.03 14.14 -6.56
CA ASN A 61 -20.13 14.66 -5.74
C ASN A 61 -21.30 13.67 -5.66
N ASP A 62 -21.61 12.98 -6.76
CA ASP A 62 -22.74 12.06 -6.84
C ASP A 62 -22.41 10.67 -6.30
N LEU A 63 -21.17 10.24 -6.49
CA LEU A 63 -20.66 9.03 -5.84
C LEU A 63 -20.15 9.44 -4.47
N ALA A 64 -20.77 8.93 -3.41
CA ALA A 64 -20.31 9.14 -2.03
C ALA A 64 -18.90 8.51 -1.86
N PHE A 65 -17.86 9.19 -2.36
CA PHE A 65 -16.45 8.81 -2.16
C PHE A 65 -16.00 9.10 -0.72
N GLY A 66 -16.88 8.79 0.23
CA GLY A 66 -16.50 8.80 1.63
C GLY A 66 -15.61 7.59 1.93
N THR A 67 -14.50 7.84 2.62
CA THR A 67 -13.62 6.74 3.06
C THR A 67 -14.22 5.94 4.21
N GLY A 68 -15.32 6.42 4.82
CA GLY A 68 -15.74 5.94 6.13
C GLY A 68 -14.65 6.19 7.18
N LEU A 69 -14.68 5.42 8.27
CA LEU A 69 -13.61 5.45 9.26
C LEU A 69 -12.37 4.77 8.70
N LEU A 70 -11.28 5.52 8.56
CA LEU A 70 -9.99 4.97 8.16
C LEU A 70 -9.44 4.05 9.26
N PRO A 71 -8.68 3.00 8.90
CA PRO A 71 -7.97 2.18 9.87
C PRO A 71 -7.13 3.03 10.83
N PRO A 72 -7.07 2.71 12.13
CA PRO A 72 -6.25 3.46 13.09
C PRO A 72 -4.80 3.59 12.63
N GLY A 73 -4.22 4.78 12.80
CA GLY A 73 -2.85 5.07 12.39
C GLY A 73 -2.68 5.40 10.90
N THR A 74 -3.74 5.44 10.11
CA THR A 74 -3.66 5.85 8.70
C THR A 74 -3.11 7.27 8.59
N ILE A 75 -2.02 7.44 7.85
CA ILE A 75 -1.38 8.74 7.57
C ILE A 75 -1.74 9.27 6.18
N TRP A 76 -2.00 8.39 5.23
CA TRP A 76 -2.61 8.69 3.93
C TRP A 76 -3.25 7.42 3.34
N TRP A 77 -4.10 7.62 2.34
CA TRP A 77 -4.67 6.55 1.52
C TRP A 77 -4.80 7.03 0.08
N ARG A 78 -4.86 6.10 -0.83
CA ARG A 78 -5.19 6.36 -2.24
C ARG A 78 -5.92 5.17 -2.85
N ASN A 79 -6.68 5.43 -3.88
CA ASN A 79 -7.24 4.38 -4.72
C ASN A 79 -6.32 4.11 -5.91
N THR A 80 -6.16 2.86 -6.27
CA THR A 80 -5.37 2.42 -7.43
C THR A 80 -6.18 1.46 -8.26
N ARG A 81 -5.69 1.08 -9.45
CA ARG A 81 -6.31 0.04 -10.27
C ARG A 81 -6.41 -1.31 -9.53
N GLY A 82 -5.51 -1.58 -8.61
CA GLY A 82 -5.48 -2.79 -7.77
C GLY A 82 -6.32 -2.71 -6.49
N GLY A 83 -7.07 -1.62 -6.31
CA GLY A 83 -7.89 -1.33 -5.13
C GLY A 83 -7.24 -0.29 -4.20
N PRO A 84 -7.86 -0.03 -3.05
CA PRO A 84 -7.40 0.97 -2.10
C PRO A 84 -6.11 0.54 -1.41
N ILE A 85 -5.23 1.51 -1.16
CA ILE A 85 -4.00 1.37 -0.39
C ILE A 85 -4.08 2.33 0.80
N TYR A 86 -3.77 1.82 1.97
CA TYR A 86 -3.73 2.56 3.23
C TYR A 86 -2.32 2.55 3.78
N ALA A 87 -1.73 3.72 4.00
CA ALA A 87 -0.46 3.85 4.70
C ALA A 87 -0.73 3.99 6.20
N ILE A 88 -0.39 2.95 6.95
CA ILE A 88 -0.62 2.88 8.39
C ILE A 88 0.71 3.09 9.11
N TYR A 89 0.79 4.12 9.92
CA TYR A 89 1.90 4.34 10.83
C TYR A 89 1.69 3.55 12.11
N VAL A 90 2.72 2.81 12.48
CA VAL A 90 2.81 2.04 13.72
C VAL A 90 3.91 2.64 14.59
N GLU A 91 3.56 3.04 15.80
CA GLU A 91 4.51 3.61 16.75
C GLU A 91 5.59 2.61 17.18
N PRO A 92 6.77 3.10 17.57
CA PRO A 92 7.81 2.24 18.12
C PRO A 92 7.31 1.44 19.31
N LYS A 93 7.43 0.13 19.24
CA LYS A 93 7.06 -0.78 20.36
C LYS A 93 7.80 -2.11 20.27
N ILE A 94 7.72 -2.88 21.35
CA ILE A 94 8.26 -4.24 21.39
C ILE A 94 7.24 -5.21 20.78
N TRP A 95 7.70 -6.01 19.82
CA TRP A 95 6.94 -7.07 19.19
C TRP A 95 7.48 -8.44 19.58
N LYS A 96 6.58 -9.37 19.86
CA LYS A 96 6.92 -10.78 19.98
C LYS A 96 6.86 -11.41 18.60
N VAL A 97 7.99 -11.93 18.13
CA VAL A 97 8.10 -12.53 16.80
C VAL A 97 8.70 -13.92 16.87
N ALA A 98 8.40 -14.77 15.90
CA ALA A 98 8.95 -16.09 15.77
C ALA A 98 9.74 -16.20 14.45
N LEU A 99 11.01 -16.63 14.54
CA LEU A 99 11.90 -16.82 13.41
C LEU A 99 12.15 -18.31 13.18
N GLU A 100 11.77 -18.79 12.02
CA GLU A 100 12.07 -20.13 11.53
C GLU A 100 13.41 -20.12 10.78
N LEU A 101 14.43 -20.72 11.36
CA LEU A 101 15.76 -20.83 10.74
C LEU A 101 15.87 -22.07 9.88
N ASP A 102 15.16 -23.13 10.25
CA ASP A 102 15.13 -24.42 9.59
C ASP A 102 13.75 -25.07 9.81
N ILE A 103 13.22 -25.74 8.78
CA ILE A 103 11.92 -26.44 8.82
C ILE A 103 11.88 -27.54 9.90
N LYS A 104 13.05 -28.08 10.28
CA LYS A 104 13.17 -29.18 11.25
C LYS A 104 13.31 -28.73 12.71
N SER A 105 13.57 -27.45 12.94
CA SER A 105 13.80 -26.90 14.28
C SER A 105 12.62 -26.06 14.76
N ALA A 106 12.41 -26.02 16.09
CA ALA A 106 11.40 -25.14 16.65
C ALA A 106 11.76 -23.66 16.37
N PRO A 107 10.79 -22.81 16.00
CA PRO A 107 11.04 -21.39 15.74
C PRO A 107 11.62 -20.70 16.96
N ARG A 108 12.65 -19.89 16.76
CA ARG A 108 13.21 -19.02 17.80
C ARG A 108 12.29 -17.84 18.04
N ARG A 109 12.04 -17.53 19.30
CA ARG A 109 11.17 -16.43 19.71
C ARG A 109 12.02 -15.27 20.21
N PHE A 110 11.62 -14.04 19.83
CA PHE A 110 12.29 -12.80 20.18
C PHE A 110 11.28 -11.77 20.68
N ASN A 111 11.71 -10.92 21.60
CA ASN A 111 11.04 -9.68 21.99
C ASN A 111 11.80 -8.51 21.39
N LEU A 112 11.42 -8.08 20.18
CA LEU A 112 12.18 -7.09 19.42
C LEU A 112 11.58 -5.70 19.56
N PRO A 113 12.34 -4.71 20.05
CA PRO A 113 11.96 -3.33 19.92
C PRO A 113 12.05 -2.95 18.44
N MET A 114 10.93 -2.51 17.87
CA MET A 114 10.89 -2.00 16.50
C MET A 114 10.87 -0.47 16.49
N PRO A 115 11.48 0.17 15.47
CA PRO A 115 11.33 1.61 15.24
C PRO A 115 9.88 1.92 14.84
N GLY A 116 9.58 3.18 14.54
CA GLY A 116 8.35 3.53 13.84
C GLY A 116 8.29 2.80 12.50
N LEU A 117 7.15 2.25 12.15
CA LEU A 117 6.96 1.52 10.89
C LEU A 117 5.82 2.14 10.08
N ILE A 118 5.94 2.09 8.75
CA ILE A 118 4.87 2.38 7.81
C ILE A 118 4.52 1.08 7.10
N PHE A 119 3.25 0.71 7.16
CA PHE A 119 2.67 -0.39 6.41
C PHE A 119 1.82 0.15 5.27
N LEU A 120 2.10 -0.22 4.02
CA LEU A 120 1.19 0.02 2.91
C LEU A 120 0.34 -1.23 2.75
N CYS A 121 -0.92 -1.10 3.13
CA CYS A 121 -1.87 -2.21 3.24
C CYS A 121 -2.97 -2.12 2.18
N SER A 122 -3.28 -3.26 1.57
CA SER A 122 -4.49 -3.46 0.76
C SER A 122 -5.27 -4.67 1.28
N PRO A 123 -6.61 -4.69 1.15
CA PRO A 123 -7.42 -5.81 1.60
C PRO A 123 -6.94 -7.16 1.06
N GLY A 124 -6.68 -8.12 1.94
CA GLY A 124 -6.30 -9.49 1.58
C GLY A 124 -4.90 -9.66 0.97
N LYS A 125 -4.08 -8.59 0.90
CA LYS A 125 -2.75 -8.63 0.28
C LYS A 125 -1.64 -8.48 1.31
N ALA A 126 -0.47 -9.04 0.98
CA ALA A 126 0.76 -8.84 1.74
C ALA A 126 1.14 -7.35 1.76
N PRO A 127 1.47 -6.75 2.92
CA PRO A 127 1.81 -5.34 3.00
C PRO A 127 3.24 -5.05 2.53
N TRP A 128 3.51 -3.81 2.10
CA TRP A 128 4.86 -3.27 2.07
C TRP A 128 5.18 -2.66 3.42
N VAL A 129 6.42 -2.82 3.89
CA VAL A 129 6.83 -2.39 5.23
C VAL A 129 8.13 -1.60 5.17
N TYR A 130 8.09 -0.41 5.73
CA TYR A 130 9.22 0.52 5.80
C TYR A 130 9.42 1.00 7.23
N ALA A 131 10.62 1.45 7.56
CA ALA A 131 10.90 2.04 8.87
C ALA A 131 11.00 3.57 8.78
N VAL A 132 10.72 4.22 9.90
CA VAL A 132 10.89 5.67 10.09
C VAL A 132 11.45 5.96 11.48
N LYS A 133 12.19 7.06 11.60
CA LYS A 133 12.74 7.50 12.90
C LYS A 133 11.69 8.16 13.80
N LYS A 134 10.70 8.79 13.21
CA LYS A 134 9.57 9.46 13.87
C LYS A 134 8.32 9.36 13.00
N LYS A 135 7.14 9.67 13.54
CA LYS A 135 5.90 9.75 12.75
C LYS A 135 6.07 10.77 11.63
N PRO A 136 5.88 10.38 10.36
CA PRO A 136 6.01 11.30 9.24
C PRO A 136 4.97 12.42 9.30
N ALA A 137 5.41 13.63 8.96
CA ALA A 137 4.57 14.82 8.87
C ALA A 137 4.70 15.54 7.51
N ARG A 138 5.72 15.20 6.72
CA ARG A 138 6.01 15.82 5.42
C ARG A 138 6.34 14.74 4.40
N GLU A 139 6.03 14.99 3.14
CA GLU A 139 6.40 14.11 2.02
C GLU A 139 7.92 13.92 1.89
N THR A 140 8.71 14.87 2.39
CA THR A 140 10.17 14.85 2.37
C THR A 140 10.80 14.11 3.56
N ASP A 141 9.99 13.61 4.51
CA ASP A 141 10.54 12.85 5.64
C ASP A 141 11.15 11.53 5.15
N ASP A 142 12.33 11.21 5.72
CA ASP A 142 13.09 10.03 5.33
C ASP A 142 12.39 8.73 5.67
N ILE A 143 12.51 7.77 4.75
CA ILE A 143 12.12 6.38 4.93
C ILE A 143 13.35 5.47 4.89
N PHE A 144 13.23 4.34 5.57
CA PHE A 144 14.33 3.41 5.79
C PHE A 144 13.85 1.98 5.53
N ASN A 145 14.80 1.09 5.22
CA ASN A 145 14.52 -0.34 5.21
C ASN A 145 13.99 -0.79 6.57
N ALA A 146 12.90 -1.54 6.58
CA ALA A 146 12.40 -2.17 7.79
C ALA A 146 13.41 -3.23 8.28
N PRO A 147 13.81 -3.22 9.58
CA PRO A 147 14.77 -4.17 10.14
C PRO A 147 14.12 -5.53 10.43
N LEU A 148 13.46 -6.08 9.43
CA LEU A 148 12.62 -7.27 9.50
C LEU A 148 13.02 -8.31 8.46
N CYS A 149 12.90 -9.58 8.82
CA CYS A 149 12.94 -10.70 7.88
C CYS A 149 11.69 -10.74 7.01
N ASN A 150 11.68 -11.55 5.96
CA ASN A 150 10.56 -11.72 5.01
C ASN A 150 10.14 -10.46 4.29
N ILE A 151 11.03 -9.50 4.09
CA ILE A 151 10.76 -8.28 3.34
C ILE A 151 11.71 -8.22 2.16
N HIS A 152 11.18 -8.12 0.95
CA HIS A 152 11.96 -7.92 -0.27
C HIS A 152 12.63 -6.53 -0.29
N GLU A 153 13.58 -6.31 -1.18
CA GLU A 153 14.25 -5.00 -1.33
C GLU A 153 13.26 -3.87 -1.62
N SER A 154 12.17 -4.17 -2.33
CA SER A 154 11.08 -3.23 -2.59
C SER A 154 10.26 -2.83 -1.35
N GLY A 155 10.47 -3.49 -0.22
CA GLY A 155 9.64 -3.35 0.98
C GLY A 155 8.43 -4.29 1.04
N LEU A 156 8.09 -5.01 -0.03
CA LEU A 156 6.99 -5.98 -0.04
C LEU A 156 7.31 -7.15 0.90
N SER A 157 6.36 -7.50 1.77
CA SER A 157 6.50 -8.67 2.62
C SER A 157 6.27 -9.97 1.83
N CYS A 158 7.08 -10.97 2.11
CA CYS A 158 6.87 -12.33 1.59
C CYS A 158 5.73 -12.99 2.37
N ALA A 159 4.62 -13.28 1.69
CA ALA A 159 3.47 -13.91 2.34
C ALA A 159 3.72 -15.40 2.65
N GLY A 160 4.51 -16.10 1.85
CA GLY A 160 4.60 -17.55 1.93
C GLY A 160 3.21 -18.17 1.83
N THR A 161 2.84 -18.99 2.83
CA THR A 161 1.51 -19.59 2.97
C THR A 161 0.55 -18.73 3.83
N HIS A 162 1.02 -17.62 4.39
CA HIS A 162 0.24 -16.76 5.26
C HIS A 162 -0.83 -15.99 4.47
N LYS A 163 -2.09 -16.07 4.91
CA LYS A 163 -3.21 -15.34 4.30
C LYS A 163 -3.48 -14.07 5.11
N TYR A 164 -3.36 -12.94 4.45
CA TYR A 164 -3.66 -11.65 5.07
C TYR A 164 -5.16 -11.38 5.15
N PRO A 165 -5.63 -10.67 6.19
CA PRO A 165 -7.04 -10.36 6.37
C PRO A 165 -7.52 -9.34 5.32
N THR A 166 -8.79 -9.43 4.94
CA THR A 166 -9.46 -8.42 4.12
C THR A 166 -9.70 -7.12 4.90
N ARG A 167 -9.85 -7.21 6.22
CA ARG A 167 -9.95 -6.05 7.10
C ARG A 167 -8.57 -5.46 7.35
N VAL A 168 -8.28 -4.34 6.71
CA VAL A 168 -6.95 -3.68 6.71
C VAL A 168 -6.44 -3.36 8.12
N ALA A 169 -7.33 -3.02 9.06
CA ALA A 169 -6.96 -2.74 10.45
C ALA A 169 -6.24 -3.92 11.14
N ASP A 170 -6.48 -5.14 10.69
CA ASP A 170 -5.91 -6.34 11.30
C ASP A 170 -4.58 -6.77 10.62
N THR A 171 -4.20 -6.13 9.50
CA THR A 171 -3.02 -6.51 8.70
C THR A 171 -1.72 -6.43 9.49
N VAL A 172 -1.54 -5.36 10.26
CA VAL A 172 -0.31 -5.16 11.07
C VAL A 172 -0.14 -6.25 12.11
N GLN A 173 -1.21 -6.56 12.84
CA GLN A 173 -1.18 -7.62 13.84
C GLN A 173 -0.96 -8.99 13.18
N SER A 174 -1.64 -9.26 12.07
CA SER A 174 -1.51 -10.48 11.28
C SER A 174 -0.06 -10.67 10.79
N PHE A 175 0.60 -9.61 10.32
CA PHE A 175 2.00 -9.64 9.90
C PHE A 175 2.93 -10.07 11.04
N PHE A 176 2.80 -9.50 12.23
CA PHE A 176 3.68 -9.82 13.36
C PHE A 176 3.36 -11.17 14.03
N THR A 177 2.19 -11.74 13.80
CA THR A 177 1.85 -13.10 14.25
C THR A 177 2.22 -14.18 13.25
N SER A 178 2.66 -13.81 12.02
CA SER A 178 3.21 -14.76 11.06
C SER A 178 4.60 -15.24 11.47
N PHE A 179 5.05 -16.34 10.86
CA PHE A 179 6.43 -16.78 11.03
C PHE A 179 7.34 -16.01 10.09
N PHE A 180 8.50 -15.59 10.62
CA PHE A 180 9.56 -15.00 9.84
C PHE A 180 10.56 -16.07 9.46
N THR A 181 11.11 -15.99 8.25
CA THR A 181 12.18 -16.89 7.79
C THR A 181 13.42 -16.09 7.42
N ALA A 182 14.59 -16.67 7.60
CA ALA A 182 15.87 -16.03 7.26
C ALA A 182 16.30 -16.30 5.81
N SER A 183 15.42 -16.86 4.97
CA SER A 183 15.76 -17.37 3.63
C SER A 183 15.87 -16.32 2.54
N ALA A 184 15.37 -15.08 2.76
CA ALA A 184 15.46 -14.01 1.79
C ALA A 184 16.80 -13.29 1.83
N ASN A 185 17.18 -12.61 0.72
CA ASN A 185 18.36 -11.76 0.66
C ASN A 185 18.17 -10.52 1.55
N LEU A 186 18.64 -10.62 2.79
CA LEU A 186 18.36 -9.67 3.88
C LEU A 186 19.48 -8.65 4.09
N LYS A 187 20.13 -8.25 3.00
CA LYS A 187 21.18 -7.23 3.02
C LYS A 187 20.62 -5.83 3.26
N ASN A 188 21.47 -4.95 3.79
CA ASN A 188 21.20 -3.51 3.95
C ASN A 188 19.97 -3.18 4.83
N ARG A 189 19.68 -3.98 5.84
CA ARG A 189 18.60 -3.74 6.80
C ARG A 189 19.08 -3.10 8.10
N SER A 190 20.39 -3.08 8.31
CA SER A 190 21.07 -2.53 9.46
C SER A 190 22.43 -2.00 9.02
N GLN A 191 22.87 -0.88 9.56
CA GLN A 191 24.22 -0.38 9.33
C GLN A 191 25.25 -1.20 10.10
N LEU A 192 24.91 -1.64 11.30
CA LEU A 192 25.80 -2.45 12.15
C LEU A 192 25.92 -3.91 11.68
N TYR A 193 24.84 -4.45 11.11
CA TYR A 193 24.77 -5.83 10.63
C TYR A 193 24.30 -5.90 9.16
N PRO A 194 25.04 -5.32 8.20
CA PRO A 194 24.55 -5.10 6.83
C PRO A 194 24.23 -6.39 6.07
N ASN A 195 24.83 -7.51 6.46
CA ASN A 195 24.67 -8.80 5.80
C ASN A 195 24.02 -9.89 6.69
N ASN A 196 23.58 -9.54 7.90
CA ASN A 196 23.06 -10.54 8.83
C ASN A 196 22.01 -9.97 9.78
N ILE A 197 20.76 -9.96 9.32
CA ILE A 197 19.62 -9.49 10.10
C ILE A 197 19.35 -10.32 11.36
N VAL A 198 19.71 -11.61 11.34
CA VAL A 198 19.53 -12.50 12.50
C VAL A 198 20.42 -12.04 13.67
N ARG A 199 21.66 -11.64 13.39
CA ARG A 199 22.55 -11.06 14.41
C ARG A 199 22.00 -9.73 14.97
N LEU A 200 21.38 -8.90 14.11
CA LEU A 200 20.68 -7.71 14.60
C LEU A 200 19.58 -8.12 15.59
N TRP A 201 18.73 -9.08 15.24
CA TRP A 201 17.65 -9.55 16.11
C TRP A 201 18.18 -10.12 17.43
N GLU A 202 19.23 -10.92 17.38
CA GLU A 202 19.91 -11.44 18.57
C GLU A 202 20.43 -10.31 19.49
N SER A 203 20.98 -9.26 18.88
CA SER A 203 21.49 -8.09 19.64
C SER A 203 20.38 -7.23 20.24
N LEU A 204 19.20 -7.24 19.63
CA LEU A 204 18.03 -6.44 20.04
C LEU A 204 17.11 -7.19 21.01
N ASP A 205 17.20 -8.51 21.09
CA ASP A 205 16.29 -9.30 21.92
C ASP A 205 16.26 -8.80 23.35
N ASN A 206 15.04 -8.59 23.85
CA ASN A 206 14.77 -8.04 25.19
C ASN A 206 15.34 -6.62 25.45
N LYS A 207 15.81 -5.89 24.45
CA LYS A 207 16.12 -4.47 24.59
C LYS A 207 14.85 -3.64 24.67
N LYS A 208 14.96 -2.44 25.28
CA LYS A 208 13.80 -1.55 25.45
C LYS A 208 13.52 -0.67 24.24
N LYS A 209 14.53 -0.37 23.41
CA LYS A 209 14.45 0.56 22.28
C LYS A 209 15.29 0.10 21.11
N PHE A 210 14.81 0.38 19.90
CA PHE A 210 15.58 0.22 18.67
C PHE A 210 16.60 1.37 18.52
N PRO A 211 17.85 1.08 18.13
CA PRO A 211 18.87 2.11 17.85
C PRO A 211 18.58 2.74 16.48
N VAL A 212 17.80 3.83 16.44
CA VAL A 212 17.36 4.45 15.18
C VAL A 212 18.50 4.95 14.27
N ALA A 213 19.71 5.10 14.81
CA ALA A 213 20.92 5.40 14.03
C ALA A 213 21.32 4.23 13.13
N ASP A 214 20.92 3.00 13.48
CA ASP A 214 21.22 1.79 12.71
C ASP A 214 20.36 1.61 11.45
N LEU A 215 19.31 2.42 11.27
CA LEU A 215 18.43 2.36 10.11
C LEU A 215 19.16 2.74 8.81
N VAL A 216 18.93 1.99 7.75
CA VAL A 216 19.46 2.23 6.40
C VAL A 216 18.45 3.02 5.58
N ARG A 217 18.81 4.25 5.21
CA ARG A 217 17.95 5.15 4.43
C ARG A 217 17.78 4.65 3.00
N ILE A 218 16.56 4.72 2.46
CA ILE A 218 16.23 4.29 1.10
C ILE A 218 15.52 5.37 0.25
N GLY A 219 15.02 6.43 0.86
CA GLY A 219 14.32 7.49 0.14
C GLY A 219 13.54 8.40 1.09
N ASN A 220 12.42 8.91 0.63
CA ASN A 220 11.50 9.75 1.38
C ASN A 220 10.04 9.28 1.20
N LEU A 221 9.13 9.84 2.01
CA LEU A 221 7.73 9.43 2.01
C LEU A 221 7.05 9.63 0.64
N LYS A 222 7.44 10.68 -0.13
CA LYS A 222 6.92 10.94 -1.47
C LYS A 222 7.18 9.78 -2.43
N ASP A 223 8.32 9.09 -2.28
CA ASP A 223 8.65 7.93 -3.11
C ASP A 223 7.62 6.80 -2.91
N LEU A 224 7.15 6.60 -1.65
CA LEU A 224 6.08 5.62 -1.36
C LEU A 224 4.72 6.06 -1.90
N MET A 225 4.43 7.36 -1.84
CA MET A 225 3.16 7.89 -2.34
C MET A 225 3.05 7.77 -3.86
N ASN A 226 4.17 7.75 -4.58
CA ASN A 226 4.22 7.65 -6.04
C ASN A 226 4.49 6.23 -6.55
N MET A 227 4.70 5.26 -5.66
CA MET A 227 5.01 3.87 -6.03
C MET A 227 3.82 3.22 -6.73
N GLU A 228 4.03 2.66 -7.93
CA GLU A 228 3.04 1.81 -8.60
C GLU A 228 3.02 0.42 -7.92
N MET A 229 1.84 0.00 -7.42
CA MET A 229 1.65 -1.25 -6.70
C MET A 229 0.54 -2.10 -7.31
#